data_e956b1aa1b0a29509b4b1be58e979d51
#
_entry.id   e956b1aa1b0a29509b4b1be58e979d51
#
_cell.length_a   1.000
_cell.length_b   1.000
_cell.length_c   1.000
_cell.angle_alpha   90.00
_cell.angle_beta   90.00
_cell.angle_gamma   90.00
#
_symmetry.space_group_name_H-M   'P 1'
#
loop_
_entity.id
_entity.type
_entity.pdbx_description
1 polymer ?
#
loop_
_entity_poly.entity_id
_entity_poly.type
_entity_poly.pdbx_seq_one_letter_code
_entity_poly.pdbx_strand_id
1 'polypeptide(L)'
;IIPRIYTNKPRTTGEGYKGLLHQPDPDKAPDLLAGIIAIRKMHIRVLEETGLSSADEMLYPENRSYLDDVLSYEAIGARSVENQQHRLTASGMDIPVGMKNPTSGDLSVMLNSVIAAQHPHHFIYRGCDVETSGNELAHTILRGGVNKYGQTIPNYHYEDLMRLYDLYGKKNLKNPAAIVDVNHSNSGKQFKEQIRIVSEVLHSRNYNPDLRKLIKGIMIES
;
A
#
# COMPACT_ATOMS: atom_id res chain seq x y z
N ILE A 1 -2.20 14.33 6.42
CA ILE A 1 -2.66 13.04 6.98
C ILE A 1 -3.69 12.45 6.02
N ILE A 2 -3.55 11.17 5.69
CA ILE A 2 -4.51 10.43 4.86
C ILE A 2 -4.95 9.23 5.71
N PRO A 3 -6.18 9.22 6.26
CA PRO A 3 -6.69 8.08 7.02
C PRO A 3 -6.97 6.91 6.09
N ARG A 4 -6.53 5.71 6.50
CA ARG A 4 -6.91 4.49 5.82
C ARG A 4 -8.18 3.90 6.41
N ILE A 5 -9.09 3.47 5.55
CA ILE A 5 -10.29 2.75 5.95
C ILE A 5 -10.10 1.27 5.65
N TYR A 6 -10.33 0.41 6.67
CA TYR A 6 -10.26 -1.04 6.51
C TYR A 6 -11.59 -1.58 5.97
N THR A 7 -11.74 -1.58 4.66
CA THR A 7 -12.96 -2.08 4.01
C THR A 7 -12.98 -3.60 3.90
N ASN A 8 -11.80 -4.21 3.79
CA ASN A 8 -11.63 -5.64 3.62
C ASN A 8 -10.58 -6.22 4.57
N LYS A 9 -10.75 -7.50 4.93
CA LYS A 9 -9.74 -8.32 5.57
C LYS A 9 -9.39 -9.49 4.64
N PRO A 10 -8.11 -9.75 4.38
CA PRO A 10 -7.68 -10.83 3.46
C PRO A 10 -7.78 -12.21 4.14
N ARG A 11 -8.96 -12.59 4.58
CA ARG A 11 -9.25 -13.84 5.27
C ARG A 11 -9.73 -14.89 4.28
N THR A 12 -8.79 -15.61 3.67
CA THR A 12 -9.08 -16.68 2.70
C THR A 12 -9.23 -18.06 3.34
N THR A 13 -8.95 -18.18 4.63
CA THR A 13 -9.15 -19.44 5.39
C THR A 13 -10.60 -19.76 5.73
N GLY A 14 -11.52 -18.82 5.46
CA GLY A 14 -12.95 -18.98 5.73
C GLY A 14 -13.39 -18.58 7.13
N GLU A 15 -12.46 -18.33 8.04
CA GLU A 15 -12.75 -17.99 9.44
C GLU A 15 -12.67 -16.47 9.70
N GLY A 16 -13.54 -16.00 10.62
CA GLY A 16 -13.56 -14.65 11.15
C GLY A 16 -14.16 -13.60 10.21
N TYR A 17 -14.37 -12.42 10.77
CA TYR A 17 -14.97 -11.27 10.09
C TYR A 17 -14.12 -10.82 8.88
N LYS A 18 -14.74 -10.73 7.70
CA LYS A 18 -14.07 -10.43 6.42
C LYS A 18 -14.01 -8.94 6.07
N GLY A 19 -14.53 -8.07 6.92
CA GLY A 19 -14.55 -6.63 6.70
C GLY A 19 -15.91 -6.11 6.22
N LEU A 20 -16.03 -4.79 6.22
CA LEU A 20 -17.27 -4.05 5.94
C LEU A 20 -17.86 -4.37 4.55
N LEU A 21 -16.99 -4.60 3.55
CA LEU A 21 -17.44 -4.93 2.19
C LEU A 21 -18.20 -6.24 2.14
N HIS A 22 -17.79 -7.26 2.89
CA HIS A 22 -18.41 -8.58 2.84
C HIS A 22 -19.58 -8.70 3.81
N GLN A 23 -19.48 -8.04 4.96
CA GLN A 23 -20.43 -8.19 6.05
C GLN A 23 -20.59 -6.84 6.78
N PRO A 24 -21.39 -5.91 6.22
CA PRO A 24 -21.60 -4.58 6.79
C PRO A 24 -22.25 -4.61 8.16
N ASP A 25 -23.03 -5.64 8.45
CA ASP A 25 -23.61 -5.93 9.76
C ASP A 25 -22.99 -7.25 10.27
N PRO A 26 -22.15 -7.22 11.33
CA PRO A 26 -21.48 -8.41 11.82
C PRO A 26 -22.41 -9.50 12.36
N ASP A 27 -23.65 -9.14 12.71
CA ASP A 27 -24.66 -10.05 13.26
C ASP A 27 -25.54 -10.69 12.19
N LYS A 28 -25.37 -10.31 10.92
CA LYS A 28 -26.15 -10.83 9.78
C LYS A 28 -25.30 -11.64 8.81
N ALA A 29 -25.99 -12.33 7.92
CA ALA A 29 -25.35 -13.02 6.80
C ALA A 29 -24.59 -12.03 5.90
N PRO A 30 -23.53 -12.47 5.19
CA PRO A 30 -22.81 -11.64 4.25
C PRO A 30 -23.72 -11.04 3.17
N ASP A 31 -23.52 -9.74 2.89
CA ASP A 31 -24.24 -8.99 1.85
C ASP A 31 -23.27 -8.03 1.16
N LEU A 32 -22.80 -8.43 -0.02
CA LEU A 32 -21.83 -7.66 -0.80
C LEU A 32 -22.40 -6.34 -1.33
N LEU A 33 -23.66 -6.29 -1.72
CA LEU A 33 -24.27 -5.06 -2.23
C LEU A 33 -24.39 -4.01 -1.11
N ALA A 34 -24.93 -4.42 0.03
CA ALA A 34 -24.97 -3.56 1.21
C ALA A 34 -23.56 -3.16 1.66
N GLY A 35 -22.58 -4.07 1.53
CA GLY A 35 -21.17 -3.82 1.81
C GLY A 35 -20.54 -2.74 0.92
N ILE A 36 -20.78 -2.77 -0.39
CA ILE A 36 -20.32 -1.74 -1.34
C ILE A 36 -20.89 -0.37 -0.95
N ILE A 37 -22.18 -0.31 -0.63
CA ILE A 37 -22.83 0.92 -0.18
C ILE A 37 -22.20 1.41 1.14
N ALA A 38 -21.95 0.50 2.08
CA ALA A 38 -21.38 0.83 3.39
C ALA A 38 -19.96 1.39 3.30
N ILE A 39 -19.07 0.77 2.48
CA ILE A 39 -17.69 1.27 2.31
C ILE A 39 -17.68 2.66 1.67
N ARG A 40 -18.50 2.90 0.65
CA ARG A 40 -18.60 4.23 0.03
C ARG A 40 -19.05 5.29 1.02
N LYS A 41 -20.13 4.99 1.77
CA LYS A 41 -20.63 5.90 2.83
C LYS A 41 -19.54 6.19 3.87
N MET A 42 -18.73 5.21 4.25
CA MET A 42 -17.65 5.42 5.20
C MET A 42 -16.58 6.37 4.66
N HIS A 43 -16.14 6.20 3.41
CA HIS A 43 -15.16 7.10 2.78
C HIS A 43 -15.69 8.54 2.66
N ILE A 44 -16.94 8.70 2.20
CA ILE A 44 -17.61 10.01 2.11
C ILE A 44 -17.71 10.66 3.48
N ARG A 45 -18.15 9.91 4.49
CA ARG A 45 -18.27 10.39 5.87
C ARG A 45 -16.95 10.86 6.45
N VAL A 46 -15.84 10.14 6.20
CA VAL A 46 -14.51 10.59 6.62
C VAL A 46 -14.17 11.94 6.01
N LEU A 47 -14.43 12.12 4.72
CA LEU A 47 -14.19 13.40 4.04
C LEU A 47 -15.06 14.53 4.61
N GLU A 48 -16.35 14.29 4.79
CA GLU A 48 -17.31 15.29 5.30
C GLU A 48 -17.01 15.70 6.74
N GLU A 49 -16.70 14.72 7.62
CA GLU A 49 -16.47 15.01 9.05
C GLU A 49 -15.09 15.56 9.35
N THR A 50 -14.07 15.21 8.55
CA THR A 50 -12.68 15.55 8.87
C THR A 50 -12.01 16.49 7.87
N GLY A 51 -12.56 16.66 6.68
CA GLY A 51 -11.92 17.34 5.56
C GLY A 51 -10.71 16.60 4.98
N LEU A 52 -10.45 15.36 5.41
CA LEU A 52 -9.32 14.56 4.96
C LEU A 52 -9.76 13.54 3.91
N SER A 53 -9.04 13.51 2.80
CA SER A 53 -9.17 12.43 1.82
C SER A 53 -8.66 11.10 2.42
N SER A 54 -9.18 9.98 1.94
CA SER A 54 -8.90 8.68 2.53
C SER A 54 -8.13 7.73 1.59
N ALA A 55 -7.58 6.68 2.18
CA ALA A 55 -6.86 5.61 1.52
C ALA A 55 -7.50 4.25 1.75
N ASP A 56 -7.22 3.30 0.86
CA ASP A 56 -7.52 1.87 1.07
C ASP A 56 -6.35 1.00 0.60
N GLU A 57 -6.46 -0.30 0.80
CA GLU A 57 -5.57 -1.32 0.24
C GLU A 57 -6.31 -2.10 -0.85
N MET A 58 -5.70 -2.16 -2.04
CA MET A 58 -6.20 -2.98 -3.14
C MET A 58 -6.03 -4.47 -2.83
N LEU A 59 -7.00 -5.06 -2.16
CA LEU A 59 -7.02 -6.51 -1.94
C LEU A 59 -7.58 -7.25 -3.14
N TYR A 60 -8.58 -6.67 -3.79
CA TYR A 60 -9.25 -7.20 -4.98
C TYR A 60 -9.35 -6.09 -6.02
N PRO A 61 -8.59 -6.16 -7.13
CA PRO A 61 -8.59 -5.10 -8.16
C PRO A 61 -9.99 -4.76 -8.70
N GLU A 62 -10.88 -5.74 -8.76
CA GLU A 62 -12.26 -5.56 -9.25
C GLU A 62 -13.09 -4.61 -8.38
N ASN A 63 -12.78 -4.52 -7.09
CA ASN A 63 -13.52 -3.69 -6.14
C ASN A 63 -13.15 -2.21 -6.23
N ARG A 64 -12.00 -1.90 -6.85
CA ARG A 64 -11.50 -0.54 -6.98
C ARG A 64 -12.54 0.41 -7.59
N SER A 65 -13.22 -0.01 -8.65
CA SER A 65 -14.21 0.83 -9.35
C SER A 65 -15.35 1.34 -8.47
N TYR A 66 -15.56 0.74 -7.30
CA TYR A 66 -16.55 1.23 -6.33
C TYR A 66 -16.03 2.36 -5.44
N LEU A 67 -14.71 2.67 -5.51
CA LEU A 67 -14.02 3.64 -4.65
C LEU A 67 -13.20 4.68 -5.43
N ASP A 68 -13.14 4.61 -6.76
CA ASP A 68 -12.28 5.43 -7.61
C ASP A 68 -12.37 6.94 -7.34
N ASP A 69 -13.59 7.41 -7.09
CA ASP A 69 -13.89 8.83 -6.92
C ASP A 69 -13.73 9.33 -5.46
N VAL A 70 -13.44 8.44 -4.51
CA VAL A 70 -13.34 8.79 -3.08
C VAL A 70 -11.96 8.52 -2.48
N LEU A 71 -11.06 7.87 -3.23
CA LEU A 71 -9.69 7.58 -2.78
C LEU A 71 -8.71 8.64 -3.28
N SER A 72 -7.77 9.02 -2.42
CA SER A 72 -6.60 9.84 -2.79
C SER A 72 -5.29 9.07 -2.74
N TYR A 73 -5.32 7.84 -2.24
CA TYR A 73 -4.15 6.97 -2.11
C TYR A 73 -4.59 5.51 -2.05
N GLU A 74 -3.83 4.65 -2.67
CA GLU A 74 -4.05 3.21 -2.56
C GLU A 74 -2.73 2.47 -2.33
N ALA A 75 -2.77 1.38 -1.56
CA ALA A 75 -1.62 0.53 -1.32
C ALA A 75 -1.84 -0.87 -1.87
N ILE A 76 -0.78 -1.48 -2.41
CA ILE A 76 -0.75 -2.90 -2.74
C ILE A 76 0.05 -3.61 -1.66
N GLY A 77 -0.60 -4.54 -0.97
CA GLY A 77 -0.07 -5.26 0.17
C GLY A 77 1.02 -6.27 -0.20
N ALA A 78 1.76 -6.70 0.83
CA ALA A 78 2.90 -7.62 0.68
C ALA A 78 2.56 -8.98 0.06
N ARG A 79 1.29 -9.42 0.16
CA ARG A 79 0.82 -10.68 -0.45
C ARG A 79 0.32 -10.52 -1.87
N SER A 80 0.09 -9.30 -2.31
CA SER A 80 -0.49 -8.97 -3.62
C SER A 80 0.53 -8.35 -4.58
N VAL A 81 1.67 -7.86 -4.08
CA VAL A 81 2.66 -7.10 -4.86
C VAL A 81 3.29 -7.89 -6.02
N GLU A 82 3.26 -9.22 -5.98
CA GLU A 82 3.72 -10.10 -7.06
C GLU A 82 2.63 -10.40 -8.10
N ASN A 83 1.37 -10.12 -7.78
CA ASN A 83 0.25 -10.44 -8.64
C ASN A 83 0.18 -9.49 -9.84
N GLN A 84 0.10 -10.05 -11.06
CA GLN A 84 0.10 -9.29 -12.30
C GLN A 84 -1.11 -8.35 -12.39
N GLN A 85 -2.29 -8.82 -12.02
CA GLN A 85 -3.51 -8.01 -12.11
C GLN A 85 -3.44 -6.75 -11.25
N HIS A 86 -2.86 -6.84 -10.04
CA HIS A 86 -2.64 -5.67 -9.18
C HIS A 86 -1.69 -4.65 -9.82
N ARG A 87 -0.57 -5.12 -10.42
CA ARG A 87 0.41 -4.26 -11.09
C ARG A 87 -0.19 -3.57 -12.31
N LEU A 88 -0.93 -4.31 -13.12
CA LEU A 88 -1.60 -3.79 -14.31
C LEU A 88 -2.69 -2.78 -13.93
N THR A 89 -3.50 -3.08 -12.92
CA THR A 89 -4.52 -2.15 -12.43
C THR A 89 -3.87 -0.86 -11.91
N ALA A 90 -2.78 -0.96 -11.14
CA ALA A 90 -2.05 0.20 -10.64
C ALA A 90 -1.51 1.10 -11.76
N SER A 91 -1.15 0.54 -12.92
CA SER A 91 -0.68 1.32 -14.07
C SER A 91 -1.74 2.21 -14.73
N GLY A 92 -3.01 1.94 -14.47
CA GLY A 92 -4.14 2.73 -14.98
C GLY A 92 -4.75 3.67 -13.94
N MET A 93 -4.11 3.87 -12.79
CA MET A 93 -4.63 4.74 -11.73
C MET A 93 -4.06 6.15 -11.83
N ASP A 94 -4.91 7.15 -11.55
CA ASP A 94 -4.55 8.58 -11.54
C ASP A 94 -4.14 9.09 -10.14
N ILE A 95 -4.13 8.19 -9.14
CA ILE A 95 -3.74 8.51 -7.76
C ILE A 95 -2.43 7.80 -7.40
N PRO A 96 -1.69 8.27 -6.37
CA PRO A 96 -0.51 7.59 -5.87
C PRO A 96 -0.81 6.18 -5.39
N VAL A 97 0.00 5.21 -5.85
CA VAL A 97 -0.09 3.80 -5.44
C VAL A 97 1.20 3.35 -4.80
N GLY A 98 1.13 2.91 -3.55
CA GLY A 98 2.27 2.40 -2.81
C GLY A 98 2.40 0.88 -2.93
N MET A 99 3.57 0.41 -3.39
CA MET A 99 3.91 -1.01 -3.48
C MET A 99 4.66 -1.45 -2.23
N LYS A 100 4.03 -2.27 -1.37
CA LYS A 100 4.73 -2.85 -0.21
C LYS A 100 5.75 -3.91 -0.67
N ASN A 101 6.92 -3.95 -0.04
CA ASN A 101 7.78 -5.11 -0.24
C ASN A 101 7.08 -6.39 0.24
N PRO A 102 7.33 -7.55 -0.42
CA PRO A 102 6.72 -8.82 -0.02
C PRO A 102 7.13 -9.22 1.40
N THR A 103 6.44 -10.22 1.95
CA THR A 103 6.71 -10.72 3.32
C THR A 103 8.14 -11.23 3.51
N SER A 104 8.80 -11.69 2.44
CA SER A 104 10.21 -12.06 2.43
C SER A 104 11.18 -10.88 2.63
N GLY A 105 10.72 -9.63 2.42
CA GLY A 105 11.57 -8.45 2.45
C GLY A 105 12.31 -8.14 1.14
N ASP A 106 12.01 -8.84 0.04
CA ASP A 106 12.71 -8.68 -1.24
C ASP A 106 12.40 -7.32 -1.88
N LEU A 107 13.41 -6.45 -1.92
CA LEU A 107 13.30 -5.12 -2.53
C LEU A 107 13.23 -5.18 -4.06
N SER A 108 13.77 -6.22 -4.69
CA SER A 108 13.75 -6.34 -6.16
C SER A 108 12.35 -6.61 -6.67
N VAL A 109 11.59 -7.44 -5.98
CA VAL A 109 10.17 -7.70 -6.26
C VAL A 109 9.34 -6.42 -6.13
N MET A 110 9.53 -5.67 -5.06
CA MET A 110 8.86 -4.38 -4.84
C MET A 110 9.19 -3.37 -5.96
N LEU A 111 10.47 -3.21 -6.30
CA LEU A 111 10.90 -2.28 -7.34
C LEU A 111 10.39 -2.70 -8.72
N ASN A 112 10.38 -3.99 -9.03
CA ASN A 112 9.80 -4.49 -10.28
C ASN A 112 8.28 -4.22 -10.36
N SER A 113 7.59 -4.22 -9.22
CA SER A 113 6.17 -3.86 -9.16
C SER A 113 5.95 -2.37 -9.44
N VAL A 114 6.82 -1.50 -8.91
CA VAL A 114 6.80 -0.06 -9.22
C VAL A 114 7.09 0.17 -10.70
N ILE A 115 8.11 -0.50 -11.26
CA ILE A 115 8.42 -0.43 -12.70
C ILE A 115 7.19 -0.81 -13.52
N ALA A 116 6.57 -1.96 -13.23
CA ALA A 116 5.39 -2.42 -13.95
C ALA A 116 4.25 -1.41 -13.86
N ALA A 117 3.99 -0.84 -12.69
CA ALA A 117 2.93 0.17 -12.53
C ALA A 117 3.25 1.50 -13.24
N GLN A 118 4.52 1.87 -13.40
CA GLN A 118 4.93 3.10 -14.10
C GLN A 118 4.93 2.96 -15.64
N HIS A 119 4.77 1.75 -16.17
CA HIS A 119 4.72 1.50 -17.62
C HIS A 119 3.29 1.37 -18.13
N PRO A 120 3.02 1.75 -19.38
CA PRO A 120 1.75 1.47 -20.04
C PRO A 120 1.60 -0.03 -20.30
N HIS A 121 0.36 -0.52 -20.24
CA HIS A 121 0.02 -1.92 -20.50
C HIS A 121 -1.27 -2.04 -21.30
N HIS A 122 -1.39 -3.16 -22.03
CA HIS A 122 -2.57 -3.53 -22.79
C HIS A 122 -3.02 -4.92 -22.29
N PHE A 123 -4.25 -5.02 -21.76
CA PHE A 123 -4.74 -6.25 -21.13
C PHE A 123 -6.26 -6.28 -21.05
N ILE A 124 -6.81 -7.46 -20.76
CA ILE A 124 -8.26 -7.60 -20.53
C ILE A 124 -8.57 -7.36 -19.05
N TYR A 125 -9.44 -6.40 -18.80
CA TYR A 125 -9.95 -6.08 -17.46
C TYR A 125 -11.47 -6.06 -17.45
N ARG A 126 -12.11 -6.89 -16.61
CA ARG A 126 -13.57 -7.02 -16.51
C ARG A 126 -14.28 -7.28 -17.85
N GLY A 127 -13.65 -8.08 -18.71
CA GLY A 127 -14.15 -8.41 -20.04
C GLY A 127 -13.99 -7.32 -21.10
N CYS A 128 -13.36 -6.20 -20.75
CA CYS A 128 -13.04 -5.12 -21.67
C CYS A 128 -11.55 -5.17 -22.02
N ASP A 129 -11.23 -4.80 -23.25
CA ASP A 129 -9.89 -4.50 -23.72
C ASP A 129 -9.47 -3.13 -23.17
N VAL A 130 -8.39 -3.08 -22.40
CA VAL A 130 -7.96 -1.88 -21.67
C VAL A 130 -6.52 -1.56 -21.98
N GLU A 131 -6.24 -0.31 -22.30
CA GLU A 131 -4.91 0.26 -22.39
C GLU A 131 -4.68 1.26 -21.26
N THR A 132 -3.53 1.17 -20.58
CA THR A 132 -3.14 2.09 -19.48
C THR A 132 -1.98 2.95 -19.91
N SER A 133 -1.86 4.14 -19.32
CA SER A 133 -0.79 5.11 -19.62
C SER A 133 0.47 4.92 -18.79
N GLY A 134 0.41 4.07 -17.75
CA GLY A 134 1.40 4.02 -16.68
C GLY A 134 1.14 5.08 -15.59
N ASN A 135 1.38 4.72 -14.35
CA ASN A 135 1.21 5.59 -13.18
C ASN A 135 2.56 6.04 -12.63
N GLU A 136 3.00 7.23 -13.01
CA GLU A 136 4.28 7.81 -12.55
C GLU A 136 4.34 8.06 -11.04
N LEU A 137 3.19 8.06 -10.35
CA LEU A 137 3.09 8.23 -8.90
C LEU A 137 3.19 6.91 -8.12
N ALA A 138 3.33 5.78 -8.82
CA ALA A 138 3.60 4.49 -8.19
C ALA A 138 4.97 4.53 -7.49
N HIS A 139 5.02 4.08 -6.22
CA HIS A 139 6.18 4.21 -5.37
C HIS A 139 6.30 3.05 -4.36
N THR A 140 7.36 3.04 -3.57
CA THR A 140 7.68 1.94 -2.64
C THR A 140 7.13 2.19 -1.24
N ILE A 141 6.77 1.07 -0.56
CA ILE A 141 6.49 1.05 0.89
C ILE A 141 7.37 -0.01 1.54
N LEU A 142 8.22 0.42 2.48
CA LEU A 142 9.05 -0.46 3.29
C LEU A 142 8.29 -0.91 4.53
N ARG A 143 8.08 -2.23 4.70
CA ARG A 143 7.33 -2.80 5.83
C ARG A 143 8.11 -3.84 6.65
N GLY A 144 9.42 -3.98 6.40
CA GLY A 144 10.22 -5.07 6.91
C GLY A 144 9.90 -6.41 6.25
N GLY A 145 10.57 -7.45 6.66
CA GLY A 145 10.40 -8.79 6.13
C GLY A 145 10.43 -9.88 7.20
N VAL A 146 10.24 -11.11 6.79
CA VAL A 146 10.41 -12.30 7.63
C VAL A 146 11.33 -13.25 6.87
N ASN A 147 12.42 -13.67 7.51
CA ASN A 147 13.35 -14.60 6.89
C ASN A 147 12.82 -16.04 6.92
N LYS A 148 13.57 -16.96 6.29
CA LYS A 148 13.21 -18.39 6.24
C LYS A 148 13.12 -19.10 7.60
N TYR A 149 13.63 -18.46 8.66
CA TYR A 149 13.57 -18.98 10.03
C TYR A 149 12.42 -18.37 10.84
N GLY A 150 11.56 -17.54 10.23
CA GLY A 150 10.44 -16.87 10.89
C GLY A 150 10.83 -15.62 11.69
N GLN A 151 12.07 -15.14 11.58
CA GLN A 151 12.53 -13.94 12.28
C GLN A 151 12.14 -12.70 11.49
N THR A 152 11.67 -11.68 12.19
CA THR A 152 11.40 -10.37 11.61
C THR A 152 12.71 -9.62 11.32
N ILE A 153 12.81 -9.08 10.11
CA ILE A 153 13.94 -8.27 9.66
C ILE A 153 13.41 -6.87 9.32
N PRO A 154 13.77 -5.84 10.09
CA PRO A 154 13.41 -4.47 9.76
C PRO A 154 14.13 -4.00 8.49
N ASN A 155 13.59 -2.98 7.81
CA ASN A 155 14.21 -2.34 6.64
C ASN A 155 14.00 -0.81 6.63
N TYR A 156 14.08 -0.20 7.81
CA TYR A 156 13.93 1.25 8.02
C TYR A 156 15.21 1.95 8.52
N HIS A 157 16.27 1.19 8.83
CA HIS A 157 17.53 1.76 9.27
C HIS A 157 18.20 2.60 8.17
N TYR A 158 19.10 3.46 8.54
CA TYR A 158 19.77 4.37 7.62
C TYR A 158 20.36 3.66 6.40
N GLU A 159 21.02 2.52 6.60
CA GLU A 159 21.66 1.71 5.56
C GLU A 159 20.62 1.09 4.62
N ASP A 160 19.48 0.67 5.13
CA ASP A 160 18.37 0.13 4.32
C ASP A 160 17.79 1.21 3.41
N LEU A 161 17.59 2.40 3.97
CA LEU A 161 17.06 3.56 3.26
C LEU A 161 18.03 4.03 2.16
N MET A 162 19.34 4.08 2.44
CA MET A 162 20.38 4.41 1.47
C MET A 162 20.44 3.35 0.36
N ARG A 163 20.38 2.07 0.72
CA ARG A 163 20.29 0.97 -0.26
C ARG A 163 19.09 1.13 -1.18
N LEU A 164 17.93 1.48 -0.65
CA LEU A 164 16.73 1.73 -1.48
C LEU A 164 16.97 2.92 -2.41
N TYR A 165 17.55 4.01 -1.92
CA TYR A 165 17.89 5.18 -2.75
C TYR A 165 18.77 4.80 -3.94
N ASP A 166 19.85 4.04 -3.71
CA ASP A 166 20.75 3.56 -4.76
C ASP A 166 20.03 2.66 -5.78
N LEU A 167 19.14 1.79 -5.29
CA LEU A 167 18.35 0.91 -6.17
C LEU A 167 17.36 1.69 -7.03
N TYR A 168 16.76 2.75 -6.50
CA TYR A 168 15.90 3.65 -7.29
C TYR A 168 16.68 4.29 -8.44
N GLY A 169 17.87 4.83 -8.16
CA GLY A 169 18.74 5.42 -9.18
C GLY A 169 19.12 4.43 -10.28
N LYS A 170 19.50 3.21 -9.90
CA LYS A 170 19.88 2.15 -10.84
C LYS A 170 18.70 1.68 -11.74
N LYS A 171 17.48 1.78 -11.27
CA LYS A 171 16.28 1.34 -12.00
C LYS A 171 15.64 2.45 -12.86
N ASN A 172 16.16 3.66 -12.77
CA ASN A 172 15.68 4.82 -13.56
C ASN A 172 14.18 5.09 -13.38
N LEU A 173 13.68 4.87 -12.16
CA LEU A 173 12.27 5.06 -11.81
C LEU A 173 11.90 6.54 -11.77
N LYS A 174 10.69 6.85 -12.24
CA LYS A 174 10.14 8.19 -12.14
C LYS A 174 9.70 8.49 -10.71
N ASN A 175 9.76 9.77 -10.32
CA ASN A 175 9.30 10.24 -9.01
C ASN A 175 9.78 9.40 -7.82
N PRO A 176 11.10 9.32 -7.54
CA PRO A 176 11.61 8.54 -6.42
C PRO A 176 10.90 8.89 -5.12
N ALA A 177 10.16 7.94 -4.58
CA ALA A 177 9.39 8.10 -3.35
C ALA A 177 9.34 6.79 -2.56
N ALA A 178 9.47 6.92 -1.25
CA ALA A 178 9.33 5.83 -0.31
C ALA A 178 8.46 6.26 0.87
N ILE A 179 7.55 5.38 1.26
CA ILE A 179 6.82 5.44 2.51
C ILE A 179 7.43 4.39 3.44
N VAL A 180 7.63 4.72 4.70
CA VAL A 180 8.08 3.75 5.70
C VAL A 180 6.88 3.35 6.56
N ASP A 181 6.47 2.09 6.44
CA ASP A 181 5.50 1.46 7.32
C ASP A 181 6.21 1.08 8.63
N VAL A 182 5.94 1.81 9.69
CA VAL A 182 6.62 1.65 10.98
C VAL A 182 6.02 0.55 11.85
N ASN A 183 5.00 -0.14 11.35
CA ASN A 183 4.41 -1.35 11.95
C ASN A 183 4.94 -2.63 11.28
N HIS A 184 4.12 -3.66 11.15
CA HIS A 184 4.42 -4.96 10.56
C HIS A 184 5.75 -5.55 11.06
N SER A 185 6.63 -5.98 10.14
CA SER A 185 7.92 -6.56 10.52
C SER A 185 8.93 -5.51 10.98
N ASN A 186 8.74 -4.24 10.68
CA ASN A 186 9.58 -3.16 11.16
C ASN A 186 9.49 -2.97 12.68
N SER A 187 8.31 -3.15 13.27
CA SER A 187 8.12 -3.09 14.74
C SER A 187 7.95 -4.48 15.38
N GLY A 188 7.96 -5.56 14.59
CA GLY A 188 7.53 -6.87 15.08
C GLY A 188 6.07 -6.88 15.54
N LYS A 189 5.23 -5.98 14.99
CA LYS A 189 3.83 -5.73 15.37
C LYS A 189 3.65 -5.20 16.80
N GLN A 190 4.69 -4.61 17.37
CA GLN A 190 4.61 -3.95 18.67
C GLN A 190 4.26 -2.47 18.47
N PHE A 191 3.01 -2.10 18.77
CA PHE A 191 2.50 -0.76 18.45
C PHE A 191 3.28 0.38 19.13
N LYS A 192 3.84 0.14 20.31
CA LYS A 192 4.64 1.14 21.05
C LYS A 192 5.99 1.44 20.38
N GLU A 193 6.55 0.49 19.63
CA GLU A 193 7.80 0.66 18.92
C GLU A 193 7.67 1.64 17.73
N GLN A 194 6.48 1.85 17.21
CA GLN A 194 6.25 2.74 16.08
C GLN A 194 6.76 4.15 16.34
N ILE A 195 6.61 4.67 17.57
CA ILE A 195 7.08 6.02 17.95
C ILE A 195 8.61 6.13 17.82
N ARG A 196 9.33 5.13 18.33
CA ARG A 196 10.80 5.07 18.25
C ARG A 196 11.26 5.00 16.79
N ILE A 197 10.60 4.14 15.99
CA ILE A 197 10.94 3.94 14.57
C ILE A 197 10.68 5.21 13.77
N VAL A 198 9.56 5.91 14.01
CA VAL A 198 9.29 7.23 13.41
C VAL A 198 10.43 8.20 13.68
N SER A 199 10.89 8.29 14.94
CA SER A 199 11.98 9.20 15.33
C SER A 199 13.28 8.87 14.60
N GLU A 200 13.62 7.59 14.44
CA GLU A 200 14.81 7.13 13.72
C GLU A 200 14.73 7.44 12.21
N VAL A 201 13.59 7.16 11.58
CA VAL A 201 13.37 7.46 10.16
C VAL A 201 13.44 8.97 9.89
N LEU A 202 12.83 9.78 10.76
CA LEU A 202 12.88 11.24 10.64
C LEU A 202 14.28 11.78 10.88
N HIS A 203 15.04 11.21 11.81
CA HIS A 203 16.46 11.54 12.01
C HIS A 203 17.26 11.28 10.73
N SER A 204 17.18 10.08 10.18
CA SER A 204 17.86 9.68 8.94
C SER A 204 17.50 10.60 7.76
N ARG A 205 16.20 10.89 7.61
CA ARG A 205 15.69 11.81 6.58
C ARG A 205 16.23 13.23 6.73
N ASN A 206 16.35 13.72 7.95
CA ASN A 206 16.85 15.09 8.21
C ASN A 206 18.37 15.16 8.08
N TYR A 207 19.07 14.10 8.40
CA TYR A 207 20.53 14.01 8.32
C TYR A 207 21.03 13.96 6.87
N ASN A 208 20.34 13.24 5.97
CA ASN A 208 20.79 13.01 4.60
C ASN A 208 19.85 13.68 3.58
N PRO A 209 20.34 14.60 2.71
CA PRO A 209 19.54 15.28 1.70
C PRO A 209 18.89 14.34 0.67
N ASP A 210 19.52 13.22 0.35
CA ASP A 210 18.99 12.24 -0.61
C ASP A 210 17.84 11.45 0.00
N LEU A 211 17.97 11.05 1.27
CA LEU A 211 16.86 10.46 2.02
C LEU A 211 15.71 11.44 2.22
N ARG A 212 16.00 12.73 2.37
CA ARG A 212 14.96 13.78 2.43
C ARG A 212 14.17 13.86 1.13
N LYS A 213 14.80 13.64 -0.01
CA LYS A 213 14.12 13.59 -1.31
C LYS A 213 13.34 12.29 -1.50
N LEU A 214 13.86 11.17 -1.02
CA LEU A 214 13.26 9.84 -1.18
C LEU A 214 12.07 9.62 -0.25
N ILE A 215 12.23 9.88 1.05
CA ILE A 215 11.20 9.57 2.07
C ILE A 215 10.13 10.64 2.06
N LYS A 216 8.93 10.29 1.57
CA LYS A 216 7.78 11.19 1.44
C LYS A 216 6.78 11.06 2.58
N GLY A 217 6.79 9.96 3.30
CA GLY A 217 5.82 9.75 4.37
C GLY A 217 6.11 8.53 5.24
N ILE A 218 5.27 8.40 6.24
CA ILE A 218 5.30 7.33 7.22
C ILE A 218 3.90 6.74 7.30
N MET A 219 3.80 5.42 7.40
CA MET A 219 2.54 4.72 7.61
C MET A 219 2.51 4.17 9.04
N ILE A 220 1.51 4.58 9.80
CA ILE A 220 1.27 4.17 11.18
C ILE A 220 0.02 3.29 11.18
N GLU A 221 0.05 2.21 11.92
CA GLU A 221 -1.09 1.29 12.08
C GLU A 221 -1.31 1.00 13.57
N SER A 222 -2.56 1.12 14.02
CA SER A 222 -2.96 0.85 15.40
C SER A 222 -3.76 -0.45 15.53
#